data_515b8a3145f628510e3ea2cae5cfea82
#
_entry.id   515b8a3145f628510e3ea2cae5cfea82
#
_cell.length_a   1.000
_cell.length_b   1.000
_cell.length_c   1.000
_cell.angle_alpha   90.00
_cell.angle_beta   90.00
_cell.angle_gamma   90.00
#
_symmetry.space_group_name_H-M   'P 1'
#
loop_
_entity.id
_entity.type
_entity.pdbx_description
1 polymer ?
#
loop_
_entity_poly.entity_id
_entity_poly.type
_entity_poly.pdbx_seq_one_letter_code
_entity_poly.pdbx_strand_id
1 'polypeptide(L)'
;MAEAKKLSGAGLRGQSAGETALCTVGQSGAGLTYRGYDIKDLADNAQFEEVAYLLLYGKLPNQTELDAYKARLKSMRAIPAALKTVLENIPKDAHPMDVMRTGVSMLGNLETEMDFSEQHDHIDRMLAVFPGIINYWYNFAHKGIRVETETDADSIAEQFLWTLHNNKPEPLHVDVMHASLILYAEHEFNASTFTARVCASTLSDIHSCVTGAIGSLRGPLHGGANEAAMAMIENWTSADEAEEAIMGMLARKDKIMGFGHAIYRESDPRNAIIKEWSEKLSKQVGDTHLYAVSERVEAVMWREKKLFCNADFFHASAYHFMGIPTELFTPIFVCSRVAGWTAHVIEQRANNRIIRPSADYTGPDSAEWVAIEDRA
;
A
#
# COMPACT_ATOMS: atom_id res chain seq x y z
N MET A 1 14.74 32.26 21.51
CA MET A 1 14.92 31.00 20.78
C MET A 1 14.17 29.94 21.57
N ALA A 2 13.08 29.36 21.02
CA ALA A 2 12.33 28.32 21.71
C ALA A 2 13.21 27.07 21.78
N GLU A 3 13.43 26.53 22.98
CA GLU A 3 14.10 25.25 23.16
C GLU A 3 13.37 24.18 22.36
N ALA A 4 14.08 23.52 21.43
CA ALA A 4 13.57 22.38 20.71
C ALA A 4 13.21 21.28 21.73
N LYS A 5 11.91 20.95 21.81
CA LYS A 5 11.40 19.92 22.70
C LYS A 5 12.10 18.60 22.37
N LYS A 6 12.94 18.11 23.27
CA LYS A 6 13.65 16.83 23.10
C LYS A 6 12.62 15.73 22.88
N LEU A 7 12.57 15.14 21.68
CA LEU A 7 11.67 14.04 21.38
C LEU A 7 12.13 12.80 22.14
N SER A 8 11.33 12.30 23.06
CA SER A 8 11.56 11.01 23.69
C SER A 8 11.17 9.91 22.69
N GLY A 9 12.15 9.26 22.09
CA GLY A 9 11.95 8.20 21.11
C GLY A 9 12.40 8.58 19.70
N ALA A 10 12.65 7.58 18.88
CA ALA A 10 13.29 7.71 17.56
C ALA A 10 12.37 8.17 16.41
N GLY A 11 11.09 8.51 16.68
CA GLY A 11 10.14 8.90 15.63
C GLY A 11 10.20 10.38 15.27
N LEU A 12 9.99 10.72 14.01
CA LEU A 12 9.93 12.10 13.49
C LEU A 12 8.50 12.67 13.49
N ARG A 13 7.57 12.08 14.23
CA ARG A 13 6.16 12.51 14.24
C ARG A 13 6.02 13.99 14.60
N GLY A 14 5.32 14.73 13.73
CA GLY A 14 5.09 16.17 13.91
C GLY A 14 6.27 17.06 13.49
N GLN A 15 7.31 16.50 12.89
CA GLN A 15 8.41 17.26 12.28
C GLN A 15 8.27 17.26 10.77
N SER A 16 8.46 18.41 10.14
CA SER A 16 8.58 18.50 8.69
C SER A 16 9.95 17.98 8.26
N ALA A 17 9.96 16.98 7.37
CA ALA A 17 11.18 16.42 6.80
C ALA A 17 11.44 16.91 5.36
N GLY A 18 10.56 17.74 4.80
CA GLY A 18 10.67 18.27 3.45
C GLY A 18 9.34 18.86 2.97
N GLU A 19 9.30 19.20 1.70
CA GLU A 19 8.13 19.74 1.02
C GLU A 19 7.59 18.71 0.02
N THR A 20 6.29 18.75 -0.23
CA THR A 20 5.66 17.96 -1.29
C THR A 20 4.49 18.71 -1.91
N ALA A 21 4.34 18.58 -3.24
CA ALA A 21 3.20 19.05 -4.00
C ALA A 21 2.25 17.92 -4.41
N LEU A 22 2.47 16.70 -3.90
CA LEU A 22 1.75 15.50 -4.32
C LEU A 22 0.44 15.28 -3.56
N CYS A 23 0.42 15.60 -2.26
CA CYS A 23 -0.66 15.17 -1.39
C CYS A 23 -0.80 16.08 -0.18
N THR A 24 -2.04 16.27 0.28
CA THR A 24 -2.33 16.83 1.61
C THR A 24 -3.07 15.81 2.45
N VAL A 25 -2.66 15.63 3.72
CA VAL A 25 -3.27 14.68 4.64
C VAL A 25 -3.69 15.39 5.92
N GLY A 26 -4.94 15.20 6.34
CA GLY A 26 -5.45 15.69 7.62
C GLY A 26 -5.68 17.21 7.67
N GLN A 27 -5.72 17.91 6.55
CA GLN A 27 -6.14 19.31 6.54
C GLN A 27 -7.57 19.41 7.09
N SER A 28 -7.82 20.35 7.98
CA SER A 28 -9.08 20.49 8.69
C SER A 28 -9.50 19.22 9.48
N GLY A 29 -8.55 18.33 9.81
CA GLY A 29 -8.79 17.13 10.64
C GLY A 29 -9.16 15.86 9.88
N ALA A 30 -9.62 15.93 8.64
CA ALA A 30 -10.16 14.78 7.89
C ALA A 30 -9.88 14.78 6.38
N GLY A 31 -9.20 15.77 5.82
CA GLY A 31 -9.00 15.91 4.38
C GLY A 31 -7.90 14.99 3.81
N LEU A 32 -8.08 14.57 2.56
CA LEU A 32 -7.05 13.91 1.74
C LEU A 32 -7.21 14.41 0.30
N THR A 33 -6.14 14.96 -0.26
CA THR A 33 -6.13 15.37 -1.67
C THR A 33 -4.88 14.85 -2.38
N TYR A 34 -5.02 14.49 -3.65
CA TYR A 34 -3.90 14.21 -4.54
C TYR A 34 -3.76 15.37 -5.52
N ARG A 35 -2.64 16.09 -5.47
CA ARG A 35 -2.38 17.29 -6.29
C ARG A 35 -3.56 18.27 -6.32
N GLY A 36 -4.22 18.44 -5.16
CA GLY A 36 -5.35 19.35 -4.98
C GLY A 36 -6.73 18.75 -5.28
N TYR A 37 -6.83 17.57 -5.90
CA TYR A 37 -8.10 16.88 -6.11
C TYR A 37 -8.51 16.10 -4.86
N ASP A 38 -9.76 16.26 -4.44
CA ASP A 38 -10.29 15.53 -3.28
C ASP A 38 -10.36 14.02 -3.55
N ILE A 39 -10.02 13.23 -2.54
CA ILE A 39 -9.97 11.77 -2.67
C ILE A 39 -11.34 11.17 -3.02
N LYS A 40 -12.42 11.77 -2.53
CA LYS A 40 -13.76 11.28 -2.84
C LYS A 40 -14.11 11.52 -4.32
N ASP A 41 -13.79 12.70 -4.84
CA ASP A 41 -14.03 13.01 -6.24
C ASP A 41 -13.23 12.07 -7.16
N LEU A 42 -11.99 11.78 -6.79
CA LEU A 42 -11.16 10.84 -7.56
C LEU A 42 -11.70 9.40 -7.49
N ALA A 43 -12.07 8.93 -6.30
CA ALA A 43 -12.58 7.57 -6.12
C ALA A 43 -13.96 7.34 -6.77
N ASP A 44 -14.80 8.37 -6.82
CA ASP A 44 -16.15 8.29 -7.40
C ASP A 44 -16.13 8.38 -8.94
N ASN A 45 -15.13 9.04 -9.53
CA ASN A 45 -15.18 9.42 -10.94
C ASN A 45 -14.02 8.91 -11.80
N ALA A 46 -12.86 8.58 -11.21
CA ALA A 46 -11.66 8.22 -11.95
C ALA A 46 -11.40 6.72 -11.96
N GLN A 47 -10.66 6.27 -12.99
CA GLN A 47 -9.96 5.00 -12.98
C GLN A 47 -8.59 5.15 -12.30
N PHE A 48 -8.01 4.06 -11.82
CA PHE A 48 -6.70 4.11 -11.16
C PHE A 48 -5.60 4.69 -12.06
N GLU A 49 -5.63 4.38 -13.36
CA GLU A 49 -4.68 4.90 -14.33
C GLU A 49 -4.71 6.43 -14.45
N GLU A 50 -5.88 7.06 -14.28
CA GLU A 50 -6.00 8.53 -14.27
C GLU A 50 -5.30 9.11 -13.04
N VAL A 51 -5.44 8.45 -11.89
CA VAL A 51 -4.80 8.88 -10.63
C VAL A 51 -3.29 8.64 -10.66
N ALA A 52 -2.85 7.50 -11.20
CA ALA A 52 -1.42 7.25 -11.42
C ALA A 52 -0.82 8.32 -12.36
N TYR A 53 -1.50 8.62 -13.45
CA TYR A 53 -1.09 9.66 -14.39
C TYR A 53 -1.04 11.05 -13.72
N LEU A 54 -2.05 11.39 -12.92
CA LEU A 54 -2.07 12.63 -12.13
C LEU A 54 -0.84 12.75 -11.22
N LEU A 55 -0.54 11.73 -10.47
CA LEU A 55 0.60 11.72 -9.54
C LEU A 55 1.93 11.84 -10.27
N LEU A 56 2.11 11.09 -11.37
CA LEU A 56 3.38 10.99 -12.10
C LEU A 56 3.63 12.14 -13.07
N TYR A 57 2.58 12.64 -13.72
CA TYR A 57 2.68 13.67 -14.77
C TYR A 57 2.10 15.04 -14.36
N GLY A 58 1.51 15.16 -13.16
CA GLY A 58 1.10 16.43 -12.57
C GLY A 58 -0.25 16.98 -13.02
N LYS A 59 -0.99 16.26 -13.86
CA LYS A 59 -2.33 16.63 -14.35
C LYS A 59 -3.19 15.39 -14.58
N LEU A 60 -4.51 15.55 -14.57
CA LEU A 60 -5.41 14.51 -15.05
C LEU A 60 -5.27 14.35 -16.58
N PRO A 61 -5.24 13.12 -17.10
CA PRO A 61 -5.17 12.89 -18.54
C PRO A 61 -6.51 13.26 -19.22
N ASN A 62 -6.43 13.77 -20.44
CA ASN A 62 -7.61 13.77 -21.31
C ASN A 62 -7.86 12.37 -21.87
N GLN A 63 -8.96 12.16 -22.60
CA GLN A 63 -9.31 10.82 -23.10
C GLN A 63 -8.22 10.21 -23.99
N THR A 64 -7.64 10.99 -24.90
CA THR A 64 -6.55 10.51 -25.78
C THR A 64 -5.31 10.12 -24.97
N GLU A 65 -4.93 10.90 -23.97
CA GLU A 65 -3.81 10.62 -23.09
C GLU A 65 -4.08 9.37 -22.24
N LEU A 66 -5.30 9.22 -21.71
CA LEU A 66 -5.68 8.05 -20.92
C LEU A 66 -5.65 6.77 -21.77
N ASP A 67 -6.23 6.80 -22.95
CA ASP A 67 -6.25 5.65 -23.86
C ASP A 67 -4.83 5.22 -24.24
N ALA A 68 -3.96 6.17 -24.56
CA ALA A 68 -2.56 5.92 -24.88
C ALA A 68 -1.80 5.36 -23.64
N TYR A 69 -2.07 5.89 -22.46
CA TYR A 69 -1.43 5.42 -21.22
C TYR A 69 -1.85 3.99 -20.86
N LYS A 70 -3.13 3.69 -20.94
CA LYS A 70 -3.66 2.33 -20.73
C LYS A 70 -3.09 1.33 -21.74
N ALA A 71 -3.03 1.69 -23.01
CA ALA A 71 -2.42 0.85 -24.05
C ALA A 71 -0.94 0.60 -23.78
N ARG A 72 -0.19 1.63 -23.37
CA ARG A 72 1.21 1.51 -22.96
C ARG A 72 1.40 0.54 -21.80
N LEU A 73 0.64 0.71 -20.71
CA LEU A 73 0.70 -0.19 -19.55
C LEU A 73 0.35 -1.63 -19.93
N LYS A 74 -0.67 -1.81 -20.76
CA LYS A 74 -1.06 -3.15 -21.26
C LYS A 74 0.08 -3.82 -22.01
N SER A 75 0.85 -3.09 -22.80
CA SER A 75 2.00 -3.62 -23.56
C SER A 75 3.20 -4.02 -22.68
N MET A 76 3.20 -3.64 -21.40
CA MET A 76 4.31 -3.83 -20.45
C MET A 76 4.06 -4.94 -19.42
N ARG A 77 3.06 -5.80 -19.59
CA ARG A 77 2.66 -6.83 -18.62
C ARG A 77 3.53 -8.08 -18.59
N ALA A 78 4.32 -8.32 -19.65
CA ALA A 78 5.12 -9.53 -19.76
C ALA A 78 6.13 -9.67 -18.62
N ILE A 79 6.13 -10.81 -17.95
CA ILE A 79 7.13 -11.13 -16.90
C ILE A 79 8.34 -11.78 -17.60
N PRO A 80 9.57 -11.25 -17.42
CA PRO A 80 10.76 -11.88 -17.97
C PRO A 80 10.91 -13.35 -17.52
N ALA A 81 11.35 -14.23 -18.42
CA ALA A 81 11.50 -15.66 -18.12
C ALA A 81 12.41 -15.91 -16.90
N ALA A 82 13.50 -15.15 -16.75
CA ALA A 82 14.39 -15.26 -15.60
C ALA A 82 13.68 -14.87 -14.29
N LEU A 83 12.79 -13.88 -14.32
CA LEU A 83 11.97 -13.51 -13.14
C LEU A 83 10.94 -14.60 -12.82
N LYS A 84 10.26 -15.20 -13.83
CA LYS A 84 9.38 -16.35 -13.60
C LYS A 84 10.12 -17.50 -12.90
N THR A 85 11.34 -17.81 -13.33
CA THR A 85 12.18 -18.83 -12.68
C THR A 85 12.47 -18.49 -11.22
N VAL A 86 12.78 -17.24 -10.90
CA VAL A 86 12.97 -16.79 -9.51
C VAL A 86 11.69 -16.98 -8.70
N LEU A 87 10.54 -16.52 -9.21
CA LEU A 87 9.24 -16.65 -8.53
C LEU A 87 8.88 -18.11 -8.26
N GLU A 88 9.11 -19.01 -9.21
CA GLU A 88 8.83 -20.44 -9.07
C GLU A 88 9.70 -21.15 -8.02
N ASN A 89 10.86 -20.59 -7.67
CA ASN A 89 11.73 -21.10 -6.61
C ASN A 89 11.41 -20.55 -5.21
N ILE A 90 10.52 -19.57 -5.10
CA ILE A 90 10.10 -19.07 -3.79
C ILE A 90 9.05 -20.02 -3.19
N PRO A 91 9.26 -20.55 -1.97
CA PRO A 91 8.35 -21.50 -1.36
C PRO A 91 6.97 -20.88 -1.08
N LYS A 92 5.93 -21.73 -1.05
CA LYS A 92 4.53 -21.31 -0.88
C LYS A 92 4.24 -20.66 0.47
N ASP A 93 5.01 -20.95 1.48
CA ASP A 93 4.91 -20.40 2.84
C ASP A 93 5.72 -19.10 3.03
N ALA A 94 6.37 -18.61 1.97
CA ALA A 94 6.98 -17.29 1.98
C ALA A 94 5.92 -16.20 2.16
N HIS A 95 6.26 -15.14 2.90
CA HIS A 95 5.36 -14.00 3.05
C HIS A 95 5.19 -13.28 1.70
N PRO A 96 3.98 -13.03 1.21
CA PRO A 96 3.76 -12.43 -0.12
C PRO A 96 4.45 -11.09 -0.34
N MET A 97 4.63 -10.29 0.71
CA MET A 97 5.41 -9.06 0.63
C MET A 97 6.90 -9.30 0.37
N ASP A 98 7.45 -10.41 0.87
CA ASP A 98 8.84 -10.79 0.60
C ASP A 98 8.99 -11.27 -0.86
N VAL A 99 7.96 -11.88 -1.42
CA VAL A 99 7.88 -12.21 -2.84
C VAL A 99 7.90 -10.96 -3.71
N MET A 100 7.07 -9.96 -3.38
CA MET A 100 7.06 -8.66 -4.08
C MET A 100 8.43 -7.99 -4.01
N ARG A 101 9.06 -7.94 -2.85
CA ARG A 101 10.38 -7.36 -2.66
C ARG A 101 11.43 -8.05 -3.53
N THR A 102 11.45 -9.38 -3.55
CA THR A 102 12.35 -10.18 -4.38
C THR A 102 12.07 -9.95 -5.87
N GLY A 103 10.79 -9.92 -6.26
CA GLY A 103 10.38 -9.71 -7.64
C GLY A 103 10.84 -8.36 -8.19
N VAL A 104 10.66 -7.30 -7.43
CA VAL A 104 11.09 -5.95 -7.83
C VAL A 104 12.61 -5.84 -7.89
N SER A 105 13.32 -6.40 -6.92
CA SER A 105 14.78 -6.42 -6.92
C SER A 105 15.33 -7.20 -8.13
N MET A 106 14.75 -8.35 -8.45
CA MET A 106 15.15 -9.12 -9.64
C MET A 106 14.83 -8.36 -10.93
N LEU A 107 13.67 -7.72 -11.02
CA LEU A 107 13.31 -6.89 -12.17
C LEU A 107 14.37 -5.81 -12.43
N GLY A 108 14.83 -5.12 -11.37
CA GLY A 108 15.88 -4.11 -11.46
C GLY A 108 17.24 -4.65 -11.92
N ASN A 109 17.52 -5.94 -11.67
CA ASN A 109 18.73 -6.58 -12.22
C ASN A 109 18.60 -6.90 -13.71
N LEU A 110 17.40 -7.17 -14.20
CA LEU A 110 17.12 -7.49 -15.59
C LEU A 110 16.91 -6.24 -16.45
N GLU A 111 16.31 -5.21 -15.87
CA GLU A 111 15.90 -3.97 -16.53
C GLU A 111 16.48 -2.79 -15.74
N THR A 112 17.81 -2.61 -15.82
CA THR A 112 18.54 -1.61 -15.04
C THR A 112 18.23 -0.20 -15.51
N GLU A 113 17.88 0.70 -14.59
CA GLU A 113 17.80 2.15 -14.84
C GLU A 113 19.22 2.70 -15.00
N MET A 114 19.60 3.07 -16.20
CA MET A 114 20.95 3.60 -16.51
C MET A 114 21.03 5.11 -16.36
N ASP A 115 19.91 5.80 -16.58
CA ASP A 115 19.80 7.25 -16.46
C ASP A 115 18.40 7.64 -15.94
N PHE A 116 18.32 8.73 -15.17
CA PHE A 116 17.04 9.18 -14.59
C PHE A 116 16.03 9.69 -15.62
N SER A 117 16.46 9.97 -16.87
CA SER A 117 15.52 10.25 -17.97
C SER A 117 14.63 9.05 -18.31
N GLU A 118 15.07 7.83 -17.97
CA GLU A 118 14.32 6.58 -18.17
C GLU A 118 13.30 6.30 -17.05
N GLN A 119 13.25 7.13 -16.00
CA GLN A 119 12.47 6.82 -14.79
C GLN A 119 10.99 6.52 -15.06
N HIS A 120 10.34 7.26 -15.97
CA HIS A 120 8.94 7.01 -16.31
C HIS A 120 8.73 5.66 -16.99
N ASP A 121 9.66 5.22 -17.81
CA ASP A 121 9.58 3.91 -18.48
C ASP A 121 9.64 2.77 -17.44
N HIS A 122 10.55 2.87 -16.48
CA HIS A 122 10.66 1.89 -15.38
C HIS A 122 9.46 1.95 -14.44
N ILE A 123 8.92 3.14 -14.15
CA ILE A 123 7.74 3.29 -13.31
C ILE A 123 6.51 2.67 -13.96
N ASP A 124 6.25 2.98 -15.24
CA ASP A 124 5.13 2.42 -15.99
C ASP A 124 5.26 0.89 -16.10
N ARG A 125 6.50 0.39 -16.28
CA ARG A 125 6.81 -1.03 -16.27
C ARG A 125 6.44 -1.70 -14.94
N MET A 126 6.80 -1.11 -13.79
CA MET A 126 6.45 -1.64 -12.47
C MET A 126 4.93 -1.62 -12.24
N LEU A 127 4.25 -0.51 -12.58
CA LEU A 127 2.79 -0.43 -12.49
C LEU A 127 2.11 -1.55 -13.28
N ALA A 128 2.59 -1.83 -14.49
CA ALA A 128 2.01 -2.83 -15.37
C ALA A 128 2.27 -4.26 -14.90
N VAL A 129 3.46 -4.57 -14.36
CA VAL A 129 3.90 -5.95 -14.12
C VAL A 129 3.62 -6.43 -12.70
N PHE A 130 3.44 -5.54 -11.71
CA PHE A 130 3.28 -5.92 -10.30
C PHE A 130 2.10 -6.86 -10.03
N PRO A 131 0.89 -6.64 -10.60
CA PRO A 131 -0.20 -7.59 -10.45
C PRO A 131 0.17 -9.00 -10.92
N GLY A 132 0.83 -9.08 -12.08
CA GLY A 132 1.29 -10.35 -12.64
C GLY A 132 2.33 -11.04 -11.77
N ILE A 133 3.30 -10.31 -11.22
CA ILE A 133 4.36 -10.89 -10.38
C ILE A 133 3.78 -11.64 -9.19
N ILE A 134 2.92 -10.97 -8.40
CA ILE A 134 2.38 -11.58 -7.19
C ILE A 134 1.41 -12.72 -7.50
N ASN A 135 0.54 -12.55 -8.49
CA ASN A 135 -0.47 -13.53 -8.83
C ASN A 135 0.10 -14.74 -9.58
N TYR A 136 1.16 -14.56 -10.37
CA TYR A 136 1.91 -15.67 -10.96
C TYR A 136 2.54 -16.54 -9.87
N TRP A 137 3.26 -15.94 -8.93
CA TRP A 137 3.83 -16.68 -7.81
C TRP A 137 2.74 -17.39 -6.99
N TYR A 138 1.69 -16.67 -6.61
CA TYR A 138 0.61 -17.23 -5.78
C TYR A 138 -0.02 -18.44 -6.43
N ASN A 139 -0.44 -18.35 -7.68
CA ASN A 139 -1.07 -19.47 -8.39
C ASN A 139 -0.09 -20.64 -8.61
N PHE A 140 1.17 -20.34 -8.93
CA PHE A 140 2.18 -21.39 -9.08
C PHE A 140 2.47 -22.10 -7.75
N ALA A 141 2.77 -21.35 -6.71
CA ALA A 141 3.17 -21.89 -5.41
C ALA A 141 2.04 -22.64 -4.70
N HIS A 142 0.80 -22.15 -4.78
CA HIS A 142 -0.33 -22.73 -4.05
C HIS A 142 -1.17 -23.70 -4.89
N LYS A 143 -1.21 -23.55 -6.21
CA LYS A 143 -2.09 -24.34 -7.10
C LYS A 143 -1.33 -25.09 -8.20
N GLY A 144 -0.04 -24.86 -8.37
CA GLY A 144 0.75 -25.43 -9.47
C GLY A 144 0.39 -24.88 -10.85
N ILE A 145 -0.26 -23.71 -10.93
CA ILE A 145 -0.75 -23.12 -12.17
C ILE A 145 0.14 -21.96 -12.59
N ARG A 146 0.66 -22.00 -13.83
CA ARG A 146 1.31 -20.87 -14.49
C ARG A 146 0.25 -20.04 -15.21
N VAL A 147 -0.31 -19.05 -14.49
CA VAL A 147 -1.33 -18.17 -15.07
C VAL A 147 -0.78 -17.31 -16.20
N GLU A 148 -1.63 -17.00 -17.19
CA GLU A 148 -1.30 -16.02 -18.22
C GLU A 148 -1.30 -14.62 -17.58
N THR A 149 -0.22 -13.88 -17.77
CA THR A 149 -0.05 -12.53 -17.22
C THR A 149 -0.17 -11.42 -18.26
N GLU A 150 -0.25 -11.77 -19.54
CA GLU A 150 -0.53 -10.84 -20.64
C GLU A 150 -1.99 -10.96 -21.07
N THR A 151 -2.91 -10.75 -20.12
CA THR A 151 -4.35 -10.85 -20.36
C THR A 151 -4.85 -9.70 -21.23
N ASP A 152 -6.10 -9.80 -21.70
CA ASP A 152 -6.76 -8.72 -22.44
C ASP A 152 -7.44 -7.67 -21.52
N ALA A 153 -7.15 -7.70 -20.22
CA ALA A 153 -7.69 -6.74 -19.26
C ALA A 153 -7.41 -5.29 -19.66
N ASP A 154 -8.42 -4.44 -19.53
CA ASP A 154 -8.34 -3.04 -19.94
C ASP A 154 -7.59 -2.17 -18.92
N SER A 155 -7.50 -2.60 -17.66
CA SER A 155 -6.93 -1.81 -16.57
C SER A 155 -6.05 -2.65 -15.62
N ILE A 156 -5.28 -1.98 -14.77
CA ILE A 156 -4.52 -2.62 -13.69
C ILE A 156 -5.46 -3.30 -12.69
N ALA A 157 -6.59 -2.67 -12.38
CA ALA A 157 -7.61 -3.25 -11.50
C ALA A 157 -8.16 -4.57 -12.05
N GLU A 158 -8.56 -4.60 -13.32
CA GLU A 158 -9.03 -5.80 -13.99
C GLU A 158 -7.92 -6.86 -14.13
N GLN A 159 -6.70 -6.44 -14.48
CA GLN A 159 -5.52 -7.31 -14.57
C GLN A 159 -5.22 -8.02 -13.26
N PHE A 160 -5.26 -7.31 -12.12
CA PHE A 160 -5.02 -7.93 -10.83
C PHE A 160 -6.02 -9.07 -10.54
N LEU A 161 -7.31 -8.80 -10.69
CA LEU A 161 -8.36 -9.78 -10.44
C LEU A 161 -8.32 -10.94 -11.45
N TRP A 162 -8.07 -10.63 -12.72
CA TRP A 162 -7.99 -11.65 -13.76
C TRP A 162 -6.83 -12.62 -13.54
N THR A 163 -5.64 -12.11 -13.27
CA THR A 163 -4.47 -12.95 -13.02
C THR A 163 -4.56 -13.72 -11.70
N LEU A 164 -5.23 -13.16 -10.68
CA LEU A 164 -5.46 -13.87 -9.42
C LEU A 164 -6.42 -15.05 -9.61
N HIS A 165 -7.57 -14.80 -10.21
CA HIS A 165 -8.64 -15.80 -10.36
C HIS A 165 -8.49 -16.67 -11.60
N ASN A 166 -7.53 -16.36 -12.49
CA ASN A 166 -7.36 -16.99 -13.80
C ASN A 166 -8.67 -16.99 -14.62
N ASN A 167 -9.42 -15.90 -14.50
CA ASN A 167 -10.70 -15.69 -15.18
C ASN A 167 -11.03 -14.20 -15.23
N LYS A 168 -11.80 -13.79 -16.25
CA LYS A 168 -12.30 -12.42 -16.36
C LYS A 168 -13.18 -12.07 -15.15
N PRO A 169 -12.87 -10.98 -14.44
CA PRO A 169 -13.62 -10.59 -13.24
C PRO A 169 -14.98 -9.99 -13.57
N GLU A 170 -15.87 -10.02 -12.58
CA GLU A 170 -17.14 -9.30 -12.62
C GLU A 170 -16.92 -7.78 -12.67
N PRO A 171 -17.72 -7.01 -13.45
CA PRO A 171 -17.56 -5.57 -13.56
C PRO A 171 -17.57 -4.82 -12.21
N LEU A 172 -18.45 -5.19 -11.28
CA LEU A 172 -18.51 -4.58 -9.96
C LEU A 172 -17.19 -4.78 -9.19
N HIS A 173 -16.57 -5.95 -9.28
CA HIS A 173 -15.28 -6.20 -8.64
C HIS A 173 -14.17 -5.30 -9.22
N VAL A 174 -14.20 -5.04 -10.52
CA VAL A 174 -13.27 -4.11 -11.19
C VAL A 174 -13.47 -2.68 -10.67
N ASP A 175 -14.72 -2.23 -10.57
CA ASP A 175 -15.03 -0.88 -10.04
C ASP A 175 -14.53 -0.73 -8.60
N VAL A 176 -14.77 -1.72 -7.73
CA VAL A 176 -14.28 -1.71 -6.35
C VAL A 176 -12.75 -1.72 -6.30
N MET A 177 -12.10 -2.50 -7.15
CA MET A 177 -10.64 -2.54 -7.21
C MET A 177 -10.06 -1.20 -7.68
N HIS A 178 -10.68 -0.51 -8.66
CA HIS A 178 -10.29 0.85 -9.03
C HIS A 178 -10.36 1.80 -7.83
N ALA A 179 -11.48 1.83 -7.12
CA ALA A 179 -11.65 2.65 -5.93
C ALA A 179 -10.60 2.32 -4.87
N SER A 180 -10.39 1.05 -4.57
CA SER A 180 -9.38 0.59 -3.61
C SER A 180 -7.96 1.04 -3.97
N LEU A 181 -7.54 0.85 -5.22
CA LEU A 181 -6.22 1.28 -5.69
C LEU A 181 -6.06 2.80 -5.61
N ILE A 182 -7.11 3.58 -5.91
CA ILE A 182 -7.10 5.04 -5.77
C ILE A 182 -6.92 5.45 -4.30
N LEU A 183 -7.66 4.82 -3.38
CA LEU A 183 -7.61 5.14 -1.95
C LEU A 183 -6.25 4.86 -1.31
N TYR A 184 -5.49 3.91 -1.83
CA TYR A 184 -4.16 3.53 -1.33
C TYR A 184 -2.99 4.18 -2.08
N ALA A 185 -3.24 4.88 -3.19
CA ALA A 185 -2.19 5.34 -4.11
C ALA A 185 -1.16 6.29 -3.47
N GLU A 186 -1.58 7.16 -2.57
CA GLU A 186 -0.71 8.19 -1.99
C GLU A 186 -1.14 8.56 -0.56
N HIS A 187 -0.18 8.91 0.30
CA HIS A 187 -0.45 9.38 1.66
C HIS A 187 0.73 10.14 2.28
N GLU A 188 1.28 11.14 1.59
CA GLU A 188 2.35 12.04 2.06
C GLU A 188 3.62 11.27 2.49
N PHE A 189 4.35 11.73 3.50
CA PHE A 189 5.59 11.12 4.02
C PHE A 189 5.33 9.99 5.02
N ASN A 190 4.40 9.06 4.70
CA ASN A 190 4.30 7.83 5.46
C ASN A 190 5.62 7.03 5.42
N ALA A 191 5.77 6.06 6.31
CA ALA A 191 7.05 5.37 6.51
C ALA A 191 7.65 4.78 5.24
N SER A 192 6.87 4.13 4.39
CA SER A 192 7.38 3.52 3.15
C SER A 192 7.72 4.57 2.08
N THR A 193 6.92 5.62 1.96
CA THR A 193 7.21 6.76 1.07
C THR A 193 8.48 7.48 1.51
N PHE A 194 8.65 7.71 2.81
CA PHE A 194 9.85 8.33 3.34
C PHE A 194 11.09 7.48 3.11
N THR A 195 10.98 6.14 3.23
CA THR A 195 12.04 5.20 2.88
C THR A 195 12.44 5.33 1.41
N ALA A 196 11.47 5.40 0.49
CA ALA A 196 11.74 5.62 -0.93
C ALA A 196 12.48 6.95 -1.17
N ARG A 197 12.06 8.03 -0.50
CA ARG A 197 12.73 9.34 -0.59
C ARG A 197 14.16 9.32 -0.03
N VAL A 198 14.38 8.64 1.10
CA VAL A 198 15.73 8.48 1.67
C VAL A 198 16.65 7.76 0.67
N CYS A 199 16.17 6.66 0.08
CA CYS A 199 16.91 5.93 -0.94
C CYS A 199 17.18 6.81 -2.18
N ALA A 200 16.15 7.47 -2.71
CA ALA A 200 16.28 8.37 -3.86
C ALA A 200 17.25 9.54 -3.59
N SER A 201 17.29 10.04 -2.35
CA SER A 201 18.18 11.14 -1.97
C SER A 201 19.66 10.80 -2.09
N THR A 202 20.01 9.52 -2.11
CA THR A 202 21.38 9.02 -2.35
C THR A 202 21.72 8.86 -3.84
N LEU A 203 20.79 9.20 -4.74
CA LEU A 203 20.85 8.99 -6.20
C LEU A 203 20.85 7.52 -6.61
N SER A 204 20.24 6.66 -5.80
CA SER A 204 20.02 5.26 -6.14
C SER A 204 18.95 5.10 -7.23
N ASP A 205 18.94 3.93 -7.90
CA ASP A 205 17.98 3.60 -8.95
C ASP A 205 16.54 3.45 -8.42
N ILE A 206 15.58 3.50 -9.34
CA ILE A 206 14.15 3.46 -9.00
C ILE A 206 13.72 2.13 -8.38
N HIS A 207 14.27 1.00 -8.82
CA HIS A 207 13.93 -0.32 -8.28
C HIS A 207 14.42 -0.48 -6.84
N SER A 208 15.60 0.06 -6.51
CA SER A 208 16.12 0.11 -5.14
C SER A 208 15.21 0.93 -4.23
N CYS A 209 14.73 2.09 -4.70
CA CYS A 209 13.80 2.93 -3.96
C CYS A 209 12.49 2.20 -3.64
N VAL A 210 11.91 1.52 -4.63
CA VAL A 210 10.65 0.77 -4.48
C VAL A 210 10.87 -0.48 -3.62
N THR A 211 11.97 -1.20 -3.79
CA THR A 211 12.33 -2.36 -2.96
C THR A 211 12.43 -1.98 -1.48
N GLY A 212 13.09 -0.87 -1.18
CA GLY A 212 13.16 -0.33 0.19
C GLY A 212 11.80 0.05 0.76
N ALA A 213 10.95 0.68 -0.05
CA ALA A 213 9.59 1.03 0.33
C ALA A 213 8.73 -0.20 0.63
N ILE A 214 8.82 -1.26 -0.16
CA ILE A 214 8.13 -2.55 0.09
C ILE A 214 8.59 -3.13 1.43
N GLY A 215 9.89 -3.12 1.72
CA GLY A 215 10.43 -3.57 3.00
C GLY A 215 9.85 -2.80 4.19
N SER A 216 9.71 -1.50 4.06
CA SER A 216 9.08 -0.65 5.09
C SER A 216 7.57 -0.91 5.23
N LEU A 217 6.86 -1.08 4.11
CA LEU A 217 5.41 -1.35 4.12
C LEU A 217 5.07 -2.71 4.75
N ARG A 218 5.96 -3.71 4.63
CA ARG A 218 5.80 -5.05 5.21
C ARG A 218 5.68 -5.04 6.75
N GLY A 219 6.22 -4.03 7.40
CA GLY A 219 6.23 -3.95 8.86
C GLY A 219 4.82 -3.92 9.47
N PRO A 220 4.57 -4.60 10.62
CA PRO A 220 3.25 -4.71 11.25
C PRO A 220 2.70 -3.37 11.77
N LEU A 221 3.52 -2.33 11.85
CA LEU A 221 3.10 -0.98 12.21
C LEU A 221 2.73 -0.11 10.99
N HIS A 222 2.72 -0.69 9.77
CA HIS A 222 2.43 0.04 8.55
C HIS A 222 1.40 -0.67 7.66
N GLY A 223 1.78 -1.59 6.77
CA GLY A 223 0.90 -2.10 5.73
C GLY A 223 -0.02 -3.27 6.10
N GLY A 224 0.23 -3.98 7.19
CA GLY A 224 -0.48 -5.20 7.55
C GLY A 224 -1.82 -5.03 8.31
N ALA A 225 -2.36 -3.82 8.41
CA ALA A 225 -3.54 -3.55 9.24
C ALA A 225 -4.83 -4.16 8.65
N ASN A 226 -4.98 -4.20 7.33
CA ASN A 226 -6.13 -4.80 6.66
C ASN A 226 -6.16 -6.35 6.81
N GLU A 227 -5.02 -7.01 6.70
CA GLU A 227 -4.90 -8.46 6.97
C GLU A 227 -5.25 -8.77 8.42
N ALA A 228 -4.72 -8.00 9.36
CA ALA A 228 -5.01 -8.18 10.78
C ALA A 228 -6.48 -7.88 11.13
N ALA A 229 -7.11 -6.92 10.46
CA ALA A 229 -8.54 -6.67 10.60
C ALA A 229 -9.37 -7.87 10.10
N MET A 230 -9.03 -8.44 8.94
CA MET A 230 -9.70 -9.63 8.42
C MET A 230 -9.54 -10.82 9.37
N ALA A 231 -8.31 -11.12 9.80
CA ALA A 231 -8.02 -12.20 10.74
C ALA A 231 -8.78 -12.07 12.07
N MET A 232 -9.18 -10.86 12.44
CA MET A 232 -10.01 -10.61 13.61
C MET A 232 -11.50 -10.87 13.32
N ILE A 233 -12.05 -10.23 12.28
CA ILE A 233 -13.51 -10.27 12.03
C ILE A 233 -14.01 -11.61 11.49
N GLU A 234 -13.17 -12.41 10.83
CA GLU A 234 -13.55 -13.71 10.30
C GLU A 234 -13.84 -14.78 11.38
N ASN A 235 -13.42 -14.54 12.63
CA ASN A 235 -13.62 -15.49 13.73
C ASN A 235 -15.03 -15.43 14.33
N TRP A 236 -15.85 -14.45 14.00
CA TRP A 236 -17.16 -14.27 14.63
C TRP A 236 -18.31 -14.66 13.71
N THR A 237 -19.22 -15.43 14.26
CA THR A 237 -20.37 -16.00 13.53
C THR A 237 -21.63 -15.11 13.59
N SER A 238 -21.62 -14.06 14.41
CA SER A 238 -22.72 -13.08 14.48
C SER A 238 -22.23 -11.70 14.93
N ALA A 239 -23.04 -10.68 14.65
CA ALA A 239 -22.77 -9.34 15.13
C ALA A 239 -22.76 -9.26 16.66
N ASP A 240 -23.58 -10.04 17.34
CA ASP A 240 -23.65 -10.06 18.82
C ASP A 240 -22.38 -10.71 19.40
N GLU A 241 -21.91 -11.81 18.82
CA GLU A 241 -20.63 -12.42 19.19
C GLU A 241 -19.46 -11.47 18.97
N ALA A 242 -19.45 -10.75 17.86
CA ALA A 242 -18.45 -9.73 17.59
C ALA A 242 -18.43 -8.61 18.65
N GLU A 243 -19.60 -8.13 19.06
CA GLU A 243 -19.70 -7.14 20.15
C GLU A 243 -19.13 -7.66 21.46
N GLU A 244 -19.54 -8.88 21.88
CA GLU A 244 -19.03 -9.51 23.11
C GLU A 244 -17.49 -9.67 23.06
N ALA A 245 -16.97 -10.16 21.93
CA ALA A 245 -15.53 -10.33 21.72
C ALA A 245 -14.76 -9.00 21.80
N ILE A 246 -15.23 -7.96 21.11
CA ILE A 246 -14.62 -6.62 21.15
C ILE A 246 -14.67 -6.02 22.56
N MET A 247 -15.76 -6.16 23.28
CA MET A 247 -15.87 -5.69 24.67
C MET A 247 -14.84 -6.40 25.57
N GLY A 248 -14.65 -7.71 25.39
CA GLY A 248 -13.61 -8.48 26.07
C GLY A 248 -12.19 -8.02 25.71
N MET A 249 -11.91 -7.77 24.44
CA MET A 249 -10.61 -7.24 23.99
C MET A 249 -10.34 -5.85 24.60
N LEU A 250 -11.33 -4.97 24.60
CA LEU A 250 -11.21 -3.64 25.23
C LEU A 250 -10.94 -3.70 26.72
N ALA A 251 -11.58 -4.65 27.43
CA ALA A 251 -11.34 -4.86 28.88
C ALA A 251 -9.90 -5.32 29.17
N ARG A 252 -9.33 -6.15 28.31
CA ARG A 252 -7.92 -6.58 28.41
C ARG A 252 -6.92 -5.56 27.86
N LYS A 253 -7.40 -4.47 27.25
CA LYS A 253 -6.59 -3.44 26.56
C LYS A 253 -5.85 -4.00 25.35
N ASP A 254 -6.42 -5.00 24.69
CA ASP A 254 -5.90 -5.53 23.43
C ASP A 254 -5.98 -4.47 22.35
N LYS A 255 -5.03 -4.51 21.38
CA LYS A 255 -5.05 -3.63 20.23
C LYS A 255 -6.07 -4.15 19.22
N ILE A 256 -7.01 -3.29 18.83
CA ILE A 256 -8.01 -3.59 17.78
C ILE A 256 -7.53 -2.93 16.49
N MET A 257 -7.28 -3.75 15.45
CA MET A 257 -6.74 -3.29 14.19
C MET A 257 -7.82 -2.66 13.30
N GLY A 258 -7.41 -1.71 12.45
CA GLY A 258 -8.32 -1.00 11.55
C GLY A 258 -8.98 0.23 12.15
N PHE A 259 -8.56 0.70 13.33
CA PHE A 259 -9.14 1.85 14.04
C PHE A 259 -8.13 2.93 14.38
N GLY A 260 -8.57 4.19 14.24
CA GLY A 260 -7.76 5.36 14.51
C GLY A 260 -6.69 5.61 13.44
N HIS A 261 -6.03 6.75 13.52
CA HIS A 261 -5.00 7.15 12.57
C HIS A 261 -3.96 8.07 13.23
N ALA A 262 -2.74 8.07 12.69
CA ALA A 262 -1.66 8.91 13.20
C ALA A 262 -1.90 10.41 12.98
N ILE A 263 -2.57 10.78 11.88
CA ILE A 263 -2.77 12.16 11.45
C ILE A 263 -4.24 12.58 11.58
N TYR A 264 -5.18 11.81 11.01
CA TYR A 264 -6.61 12.11 11.09
C TYR A 264 -7.10 12.13 12.53
N ARG A 265 -8.01 13.06 12.86
CA ARG A 265 -8.55 13.25 14.21
C ARG A 265 -10.05 12.98 14.30
N GLU A 266 -10.80 13.25 13.24
CA GLU A 266 -12.24 13.15 13.21
C GLU A 266 -12.71 11.89 12.47
N SER A 267 -12.16 11.64 11.28
CA SER A 267 -12.45 10.48 10.45
C SER A 267 -11.35 10.26 9.43
N ASP A 268 -11.24 9.04 8.90
CA ASP A 268 -10.45 8.74 7.71
C ASP A 268 -11.37 8.88 6.48
N PRO A 269 -11.11 9.83 5.56
CA PRO A 269 -11.99 10.08 4.44
C PRO A 269 -12.15 8.89 3.49
N ARG A 270 -11.19 7.97 3.51
CA ARG A 270 -11.20 6.76 2.69
C ARG A 270 -12.18 5.71 3.20
N ASN A 271 -12.47 5.71 4.52
CA ASN A 271 -13.30 4.68 5.12
C ASN A 271 -14.75 4.70 4.61
N ALA A 272 -15.37 5.87 4.53
CA ALA A 272 -16.75 5.98 4.04
C ALA A 272 -16.90 5.42 2.62
N ILE A 273 -15.91 5.67 1.77
CA ILE A 273 -15.91 5.24 0.37
C ILE A 273 -15.83 3.70 0.29
N ILE A 274 -14.83 3.10 0.94
CA ILE A 274 -14.67 1.63 0.86
C ILE A 274 -15.75 0.88 1.63
N LYS A 275 -16.32 1.47 2.68
CA LYS A 275 -17.46 0.90 3.39
C LYS A 275 -18.67 0.74 2.48
N GLU A 276 -18.99 1.78 1.70
CA GLU A 276 -20.10 1.73 0.72
C GLU A 276 -19.88 0.62 -0.32
N TRP A 277 -18.66 0.47 -0.82
CA TRP A 277 -18.31 -0.62 -1.75
C TRP A 277 -18.38 -2.00 -1.09
N SER A 278 -17.92 -2.14 0.15
CA SER A 278 -18.05 -3.38 0.90
C SER A 278 -19.52 -3.79 1.10
N GLU A 279 -20.42 -2.84 1.38
CA GLU A 279 -21.84 -3.09 1.45
C GLU A 279 -22.43 -3.58 0.12
N LYS A 280 -22.09 -2.93 -0.99
CA LYS A 280 -22.54 -3.34 -2.33
C LYS A 280 -22.07 -4.74 -2.68
N LEU A 281 -20.81 -5.06 -2.39
CA LEU A 281 -20.25 -6.40 -2.63
C LEU A 281 -20.94 -7.47 -1.77
N SER A 282 -21.18 -7.19 -0.50
CA SER A 282 -21.85 -8.14 0.40
C SER A 282 -23.25 -8.55 -0.10
N LYS A 283 -23.97 -7.59 -0.65
CA LYS A 283 -25.27 -7.83 -1.29
C LYS A 283 -25.15 -8.63 -2.57
N GLN A 284 -24.16 -8.34 -3.41
CA GLN A 284 -23.95 -9.05 -4.66
C GLN A 284 -23.58 -10.54 -4.44
N VAL A 285 -22.67 -10.82 -3.49
CA VAL A 285 -22.26 -12.18 -3.21
C VAL A 285 -23.24 -12.95 -2.32
N GLY A 286 -24.23 -12.25 -1.77
CA GLY A 286 -25.23 -12.85 -0.87
C GLY A 286 -24.72 -13.17 0.53
N ASP A 287 -23.55 -12.67 0.91
CA ASP A 287 -22.98 -12.78 2.25
C ASP A 287 -23.04 -11.44 2.98
N THR A 288 -24.15 -11.20 3.68
CA THR A 288 -24.35 -10.00 4.51
C THR A 288 -23.81 -10.17 5.92
N HIS A 289 -23.39 -11.37 6.30
CA HIS A 289 -22.96 -11.69 7.65
C HIS A 289 -21.66 -10.96 8.03
N LEU A 290 -20.61 -11.08 7.26
CA LEU A 290 -19.34 -10.43 7.53
C LEU A 290 -19.45 -8.89 7.51
N TYR A 291 -20.31 -8.35 6.65
CA TYR A 291 -20.58 -6.91 6.65
C TYR A 291 -21.29 -6.48 7.95
N ALA A 292 -22.31 -7.24 8.42
CA ALA A 292 -23.00 -6.96 9.69
C ALA A 292 -22.07 -7.05 10.91
N VAL A 293 -21.15 -8.02 10.92
CA VAL A 293 -20.08 -8.11 11.92
C VAL A 293 -19.23 -6.83 11.90
N SER A 294 -18.78 -6.41 10.73
CA SER A 294 -17.93 -5.23 10.57
C SER A 294 -18.64 -3.95 11.04
N GLU A 295 -19.90 -3.75 10.69
CA GLU A 295 -20.71 -2.61 11.17
C GLU A 295 -20.88 -2.61 12.69
N ARG A 296 -21.11 -3.78 13.29
CA ARG A 296 -21.22 -3.89 14.75
C ARG A 296 -19.91 -3.52 15.43
N VAL A 297 -18.78 -3.98 14.92
CA VAL A 297 -17.46 -3.63 15.46
C VAL A 297 -17.20 -2.12 15.37
N GLU A 298 -17.49 -1.49 14.22
CA GLU A 298 -17.41 -0.04 14.05
C GLU A 298 -18.25 0.70 15.09
N ALA A 299 -19.52 0.28 15.26
CA ALA A 299 -20.45 0.91 16.22
C ALA A 299 -19.95 0.79 17.67
N VAL A 300 -19.44 -0.38 18.07
CA VAL A 300 -18.87 -0.61 19.40
C VAL A 300 -17.64 0.25 19.63
N MET A 301 -16.72 0.29 18.69
CA MET A 301 -15.49 1.09 18.81
C MET A 301 -15.80 2.59 18.90
N TRP A 302 -16.76 3.07 18.15
CA TRP A 302 -17.21 4.45 18.27
C TRP A 302 -17.91 4.72 19.61
N ARG A 303 -18.79 3.83 20.06
CA ARG A 303 -19.49 3.96 21.33
C ARG A 303 -18.52 4.00 22.52
N GLU A 304 -17.59 3.05 22.58
CA GLU A 304 -16.73 2.81 23.76
C GLU A 304 -15.46 3.67 23.77
N LYS A 305 -14.90 3.97 22.61
CA LYS A 305 -13.59 4.62 22.50
C LYS A 305 -13.56 5.91 21.71
N LYS A 306 -14.62 6.24 20.99
CA LYS A 306 -14.65 7.35 20.02
C LYS A 306 -13.55 7.20 18.95
N LEU A 307 -13.23 5.97 18.59
CA LEU A 307 -12.29 5.64 17.53
C LEU A 307 -13.06 5.32 16.25
N PHE A 308 -12.70 5.99 15.17
CA PHE A 308 -13.24 5.76 13.83
C PHE A 308 -12.44 4.65 13.12
N CYS A 309 -13.08 3.99 12.16
CA CYS A 309 -12.42 3.09 11.22
C CYS A 309 -11.45 3.87 10.33
N ASN A 310 -10.26 3.34 10.14
CA ASN A 310 -9.36 3.80 9.08
C ASN A 310 -9.62 3.05 7.77
N ALA A 311 -8.85 3.38 6.71
CA ALA A 311 -9.02 2.77 5.39
C ALA A 311 -8.98 1.24 5.41
N ASP A 312 -8.20 0.63 6.32
CA ASP A 312 -7.93 -0.80 6.30
C ASP A 312 -9.11 -1.67 6.75
N PHE A 313 -9.97 -1.15 7.62
CA PHE A 313 -11.00 -1.95 8.26
C PHE A 313 -12.03 -2.51 7.26
N PHE A 314 -12.69 -1.64 6.47
CA PHE A 314 -13.66 -2.11 5.47
C PHE A 314 -13.02 -2.58 4.15
N HIS A 315 -11.73 -2.29 3.90
CA HIS A 315 -10.99 -2.98 2.84
C HIS A 315 -10.90 -4.49 3.10
N ALA A 316 -10.78 -4.91 4.36
CA ALA A 316 -10.73 -6.32 4.73
C ALA A 316 -11.97 -7.09 4.21
N SER A 317 -13.17 -6.63 4.53
CA SER A 317 -14.40 -7.26 4.04
C SER A 317 -14.58 -7.09 2.52
N ALA A 318 -14.25 -5.94 1.95
CA ALA A 318 -14.37 -5.73 0.51
C ALA A 318 -13.48 -6.72 -0.29
N TYR A 319 -12.24 -6.92 0.12
CA TYR A 319 -11.33 -7.88 -0.52
C TYR A 319 -11.81 -9.32 -0.36
N HIS A 320 -12.30 -9.66 0.84
CA HIS A 320 -12.87 -10.99 1.09
C HIS A 320 -14.04 -11.30 0.15
N PHE A 321 -14.98 -10.35 -0.04
CA PHE A 321 -16.11 -10.54 -0.95
C PHE A 321 -15.71 -10.67 -2.43
N MET A 322 -14.55 -10.14 -2.82
CA MET A 322 -13.97 -10.36 -4.16
C MET A 322 -13.18 -11.67 -4.28
N GLY A 323 -13.18 -12.52 -3.23
CA GLY A 323 -12.47 -13.79 -3.24
C GLY A 323 -10.95 -13.66 -3.18
N ILE A 324 -10.43 -12.54 -2.66
CA ILE A 324 -9.00 -12.32 -2.54
C ILE A 324 -8.50 -12.99 -1.25
N PRO A 325 -7.48 -13.86 -1.31
CA PRO A 325 -6.85 -14.44 -0.12
C PRO A 325 -6.28 -13.35 0.80
N THR A 326 -6.49 -13.50 2.11
CA THR A 326 -6.08 -12.48 3.11
C THR A 326 -4.60 -12.13 3.03
N GLU A 327 -3.74 -13.10 2.78
CA GLU A 327 -2.29 -12.90 2.63
C GLU A 327 -1.88 -12.00 1.43
N LEU A 328 -2.80 -11.76 0.48
CA LEU A 328 -2.56 -10.88 -0.66
C LEU A 328 -3.05 -9.44 -0.46
N PHE A 329 -3.64 -9.11 0.68
CA PHE A 329 -4.17 -7.77 0.93
C PHE A 329 -3.06 -6.70 0.91
N THR A 330 -1.95 -6.94 1.60
CA THR A 330 -0.81 -6.00 1.60
C THR A 330 -0.09 -5.92 0.25
N PRO A 331 0.11 -6.99 -0.53
CA PRO A 331 0.58 -6.91 -1.92
C PRO A 331 -0.28 -6.05 -2.85
N ILE A 332 -1.60 -6.00 -2.67
CA ILE A 332 -2.46 -5.06 -3.42
C ILE A 332 -2.08 -3.62 -3.09
N PHE A 333 -1.79 -3.34 -1.84
CA PHE A 333 -1.30 -2.04 -1.40
C PHE A 333 -0.01 -1.65 -2.16
N VAL A 334 0.90 -2.59 -2.40
CA VAL A 334 2.10 -2.34 -3.23
C VAL A 334 1.72 -1.98 -4.67
N CYS A 335 0.81 -2.73 -5.29
CA CYS A 335 0.34 -2.46 -6.66
C CYS A 335 -0.25 -1.05 -6.81
N SER A 336 -0.86 -0.52 -5.76
CA SER A 336 -1.39 0.83 -5.71
C SER A 336 -0.31 1.87 -5.40
N ARG A 337 0.38 1.69 -4.26
CA ARG A 337 1.28 2.69 -3.67
C ARG A 337 2.56 2.91 -4.49
N VAL A 338 2.90 2.02 -5.39
CA VAL A 338 4.03 2.24 -6.32
C VAL A 338 3.86 3.54 -7.11
N ALA A 339 2.64 3.94 -7.45
CA ALA A 339 2.37 5.24 -8.07
C ALA A 339 2.81 6.41 -7.17
N GLY A 340 2.43 6.37 -5.89
CA GLY A 340 2.81 7.39 -4.91
C GLY A 340 4.31 7.37 -4.60
N TRP A 341 4.89 6.20 -4.33
CA TRP A 341 6.33 6.09 -4.05
C TRP A 341 7.17 6.66 -5.17
N THR A 342 6.84 6.31 -6.41
CA THR A 342 7.63 6.73 -7.57
C THR A 342 7.42 8.20 -7.92
N ALA A 343 6.21 8.74 -7.71
CA ALA A 343 5.97 10.18 -7.79
C ALA A 343 6.83 10.96 -6.77
N HIS A 344 6.96 10.44 -5.54
CA HIS A 344 7.84 11.02 -4.52
C HIS A 344 9.33 10.88 -4.89
N VAL A 345 9.73 9.80 -5.54
CA VAL A 345 11.11 9.67 -6.06
C VAL A 345 11.39 10.72 -7.14
N ILE A 346 10.47 10.91 -8.09
CA ILE A 346 10.59 11.96 -9.12
C ILE A 346 10.73 13.34 -8.47
N GLU A 347 9.86 13.64 -7.49
CA GLU A 347 9.90 14.94 -6.78
C GLU A 347 11.22 15.12 -6.01
N GLN A 348 11.71 14.07 -5.33
CA GLN A 348 12.99 14.11 -4.61
C GLN A 348 14.16 14.34 -5.57
N ARG A 349 14.18 13.66 -6.72
CA ARG A 349 15.23 13.83 -7.75
C ARG A 349 15.24 15.23 -8.35
N ALA A 350 14.06 15.86 -8.51
CA ALA A 350 13.93 17.18 -9.09
C ALA A 350 14.54 18.30 -8.22
N ASN A 351 14.54 18.14 -6.90
CA ASN A 351 15.15 19.08 -5.95
C ASN A 351 15.87 18.28 -4.85
N ASN A 352 16.97 17.61 -5.22
CA ASN A 352 17.59 16.63 -4.36
C ASN A 352 18.61 17.21 -3.38
N ARG A 353 18.49 16.75 -2.14
CA ARG A 353 19.52 16.82 -1.13
C ARG A 353 19.48 15.52 -0.32
N ILE A 354 20.66 14.97 -0.01
CA ILE A 354 20.73 13.73 0.78
C ILE A 354 20.02 13.90 2.12
N ILE A 355 19.11 12.97 2.43
CA ILE A 355 18.39 12.92 3.70
C ILE A 355 19.26 12.20 4.72
N ARG A 356 19.90 12.98 5.60
CA ARG A 356 20.82 12.48 6.60
C ARG A 356 20.65 13.26 7.91
N PRO A 357 19.72 12.84 8.78
CA PRO A 357 19.58 13.43 10.13
C PRO A 357 20.82 13.14 10.97
N SER A 358 21.02 13.95 12.01
CA SER A 358 22.01 13.67 13.07
C SER A 358 21.37 12.86 14.19
N ALA A 359 22.23 12.22 14.99
CA ALA A 359 21.82 11.49 16.19
C ALA A 359 22.43 12.13 17.44
N ASP A 360 21.71 12.09 18.54
CA ASP A 360 22.26 12.34 19.86
C ASP A 360 22.99 11.08 20.33
N TYR A 361 24.30 11.18 20.52
CA TYR A 361 25.09 10.06 21.01
C TYR A 361 24.85 9.84 22.50
N THR A 362 24.54 8.60 22.91
CA THR A 362 24.24 8.20 24.29
C THR A 362 25.16 7.12 24.83
N GLY A 363 26.21 6.77 24.07
CA GLY A 363 27.23 5.82 24.49
C GLY A 363 28.31 6.48 25.39
N PRO A 364 29.39 5.75 25.74
CA PRO A 364 30.52 6.29 26.50
C PRO A 364 31.20 7.46 25.77
N ASP A 365 31.61 8.49 26.49
CA ASP A 365 32.28 9.66 25.90
C ASP A 365 33.61 9.29 25.25
N SER A 366 34.38 8.40 25.88
CA SER A 366 35.62 7.82 25.31
C SER A 366 35.89 6.44 25.91
N ALA A 367 36.56 5.59 25.16
CA ALA A 367 37.07 4.32 25.63
C ALA A 367 38.49 4.12 25.09
N GLU A 368 39.40 3.66 25.91
CA GLU A 368 40.72 3.26 25.43
C GLU A 368 40.64 1.93 24.67
N TRP A 369 41.39 1.84 23.57
CA TRP A 369 41.50 0.58 22.87
C TRP A 369 42.33 -0.41 23.69
N VAL A 370 41.81 -1.59 23.92
CA VAL A 370 42.48 -2.67 24.68
C VAL A 370 42.80 -3.79 23.69
N ALA A 371 44.02 -4.32 23.69
CA ALA A 371 44.40 -5.45 22.88
C ALA A 371 43.59 -6.68 23.23
N ILE A 372 43.36 -7.59 22.25
CA ILE A 372 42.44 -8.70 22.43
C ILE A 372 42.81 -9.64 23.58
N GLU A 373 44.11 -9.83 23.78
CA GLU A 373 44.72 -10.63 24.83
C GLU A 373 44.52 -10.05 26.24
N ASP A 374 44.23 -8.74 26.32
CA ASP A 374 44.05 -8.02 27.58
C ASP A 374 42.56 -7.73 27.90
N ARG A 375 41.62 -8.21 27.04
CA ARG A 375 40.19 -8.04 27.26
C ARG A 375 39.66 -9.10 28.22
N ALA A 376 38.96 -8.65 29.29
CA ALA A 376 38.32 -9.52 30.24
C ALA A 376 37.10 -10.27 29.68
#